data_5e5f388918f9d6c8138d5c1ae3bd8d55
#
_entry.id   5e5f388918f9d6c8138d5c1ae3bd8d55
#
_cell.length_a   1.000
_cell.length_b   1.000
_cell.length_c   1.000
_cell.angle_alpha   90.00
_cell.angle_beta   90.00
_cell.angle_gamma   90.00
#
_symmetry.space_group_name_H-M   'P 1'
#
loop_
_entity.id
_entity.type
_entity.pdbx_description
1 polymer ?
#
loop_
_entity_poly.entity_id
_entity_poly.type
_entity_poly.pdbx_seq_one_letter_code
_entity_poly.pdbx_strand_id
1 'polypeptide(L)'
;MPKQKHHIRVVELFAGVGGFRIGLEGASDAYETVWNNQWEPSTIHQDASLVYRARFGDKGHSNRDINLVKTIEIPDHDLLVGGFPCQDYSVAATLSKSGGIEGMKGVLWWQIYRIL
;
A
#
# COMPACT_ATOMS: atom_id res chain seq x y z
N MET A 1 26.15 15.90 -16.99
CA MET A 1 26.20 14.67 -16.28
C MET A 1 24.85 14.28 -15.69
N PRO A 2 24.36 13.16 -16.06
CA PRO A 2 23.07 12.76 -15.50
C PRO A 2 23.22 12.47 -14.02
N LYS A 3 22.30 12.99 -13.25
CA LYS A 3 22.21 12.66 -11.85
C LYS A 3 21.33 11.47 -11.67
N GLN A 4 21.70 10.62 -10.76
CA GLN A 4 20.83 9.56 -10.34
C GLN A 4 19.75 10.18 -9.48
N LYS A 5 18.51 10.14 -9.96
CA LYS A 5 17.40 10.80 -9.29
C LYS A 5 16.75 9.94 -8.24
N HIS A 6 16.80 8.61 -8.44
CA HIS A 6 16.07 7.70 -7.58
C HIS A 6 17.04 6.76 -6.89
N HIS A 7 17.15 6.89 -5.61
CA HIS A 7 18.01 6.02 -4.80
C HIS A 7 17.20 5.11 -3.90
N ILE A 8 15.95 5.47 -3.64
CA ILE A 8 15.10 4.76 -2.70
C ILE A 8 13.87 4.26 -3.44
N ARG A 9 13.79 2.96 -3.62
CA ARG A 9 12.66 2.32 -4.27
C ARG A 9 11.59 2.07 -3.23
N VAL A 10 10.39 2.54 -3.49
CA VAL A 10 9.29 2.53 -2.53
C VAL A 10 8.20 1.59 -3.00
N VAL A 11 7.70 0.76 -2.07
CA VAL A 11 6.47 0.00 -2.27
C VAL A 11 5.43 0.59 -1.34
N GLU A 12 4.27 0.89 -1.89
CA GLU A 12 3.18 1.51 -1.13
C GLU A 12 2.00 0.55 -1.04
N LEU A 13 1.64 0.18 0.18
CA LEU A 13 0.50 -0.70 0.45
C LEU A 13 -0.64 0.11 1.04
N PHE A 14 -1.86 -0.36 0.79
CA PHE A 14 -3.05 0.35 1.24
C PHE A 14 -2.98 1.80 0.79
N ALA A 15 -2.70 1.95 -0.50
CA ALA A 15 -2.22 3.22 -1.03
C ALA A 15 -3.29 4.33 -1.05
N GLY A 16 -4.56 3.95 -1.05
CA GLY A 16 -5.63 4.93 -1.18
C GLY A 16 -5.48 5.70 -2.48
N VAL A 17 -5.42 7.00 -2.38
CA VAL A 17 -5.23 7.88 -3.55
C VAL A 17 -3.78 8.33 -3.70
N GLY A 18 -2.86 7.76 -2.93
CA GLY A 18 -1.44 7.99 -3.11
C GLY A 18 -0.83 9.06 -2.22
N GLY A 19 -1.35 9.21 -1.00
CA GLY A 19 -0.84 10.24 -0.10
C GLY A 19 0.63 10.11 0.23
N PHE A 20 1.09 8.88 0.51
CA PHE A 20 2.53 8.68 0.78
C PHE A 20 3.37 9.00 -0.44
N ARG A 21 2.92 8.57 -1.62
CA ARG A 21 3.67 8.85 -2.85
C ARG A 21 3.78 10.33 -3.10
N ILE A 22 2.69 11.06 -2.93
CA ILE A 22 2.69 12.51 -3.10
C ILE A 22 3.70 13.14 -2.15
N GLY A 23 3.65 12.74 -0.89
CA GLY A 23 4.53 13.32 0.13
C GLY A 23 5.99 13.01 -0.11
N LEU A 24 6.31 11.75 -0.39
CA LEU A 24 7.69 11.34 -0.57
C LEU A 24 8.29 11.92 -1.85
N GLU A 25 7.60 11.78 -2.97
CA GLU A 25 8.12 12.25 -4.24
C GLU A 25 8.15 13.78 -4.29
N GLY A 26 7.25 14.43 -3.55
CA GLY A 26 7.30 15.88 -3.42
C GLY A 26 8.43 16.35 -2.54
N ALA A 27 8.87 15.54 -1.59
CA ALA A 27 9.95 15.92 -0.68
C ALA A 27 11.33 15.76 -1.33
N SER A 28 11.50 14.78 -2.21
CA SER A 28 12.81 14.53 -2.80
C SER A 28 12.69 13.71 -4.07
N ASP A 29 13.58 13.97 -5.02
CA ASP A 29 13.69 13.14 -6.23
C ASP A 29 14.32 11.78 -5.93
N ALA A 30 14.79 11.56 -4.71
CA ALA A 30 15.39 10.28 -4.33
C ALA A 30 14.37 9.14 -4.27
N TYR A 31 13.10 9.43 -4.06
CA TYR A 31 12.08 8.41 -3.91
C TYR A 31 11.43 8.07 -5.24
N GLU A 32 11.32 6.78 -5.49
CA GLU A 32 10.59 6.27 -6.65
C GLU A 32 9.64 5.17 -6.19
N THR A 33 8.35 5.39 -6.36
CA THR A 33 7.36 4.36 -6.05
C THR A 33 7.34 3.36 -7.20
N VAL A 34 7.92 2.18 -6.95
CA VAL A 34 8.07 1.16 -8.00
C VAL A 34 6.89 0.21 -8.07
N TRP A 35 6.12 0.12 -7.00
CA TRP A 35 4.95 -0.75 -6.96
C TRP A 35 4.01 -0.27 -5.87
N ASN A 36 2.72 -0.44 -6.10
CA ASN A 36 1.72 -0.05 -5.12
C ASN A 36 0.50 -0.94 -5.25
N ASN A 37 -0.26 -1.00 -4.18
CA ASN A 37 -1.46 -1.83 -4.13
C ASN A 37 -2.57 -1.07 -3.41
N GLN A 38 -3.75 -1.06 -4.03
CA GLN A 38 -4.95 -0.51 -3.42
C GLN A 38 -6.15 -1.34 -3.86
N TRP A 39 -6.82 -1.91 -2.88
CA TRP A 39 -8.01 -2.71 -3.13
C TRP A 39 -8.98 -2.56 -1.96
N GLU A 40 -10.23 -2.32 -2.29
CA GLU A 40 -11.27 -2.12 -1.29
C GLU A 40 -12.19 -3.33 -1.28
N PRO A 41 -12.17 -4.14 -0.22
CA PRO A 41 -12.95 -5.39 -0.21
C PRO A 41 -14.46 -5.18 -0.13
N SER A 42 -14.90 -4.03 0.33
CA SER A 42 -16.32 -3.82 0.63
C SER A 42 -17.12 -3.24 -0.52
N THR A 43 -16.49 -3.04 -1.68
CA THR A 43 -17.19 -2.40 -2.80
C THR A 43 -16.72 -2.96 -4.13
N ILE A 44 -17.64 -2.99 -5.10
CA ILE A 44 -17.31 -3.31 -6.47
C ILE A 44 -16.55 -2.16 -7.12
N HIS A 45 -16.92 -0.94 -6.74
CA HIS A 45 -16.31 0.26 -7.33
C HIS A 45 -15.01 0.57 -6.59
N GLN A 46 -13.91 0.47 -7.32
CA GLN A 46 -12.59 0.69 -6.77
C GLN A 46 -12.14 2.13 -7.04
N ASP A 47 -12.85 3.06 -6.42
CA ASP A 47 -12.66 4.48 -6.72
C ASP A 47 -11.28 5.00 -6.35
N ALA A 48 -10.75 4.59 -5.21
CA ALA A 48 -9.43 5.03 -4.80
C ALA A 48 -8.38 4.56 -5.81
N SER A 49 -8.49 3.32 -6.27
CA SER A 49 -7.59 2.79 -7.28
C SER A 49 -7.70 3.55 -8.58
N LEU A 50 -8.92 3.90 -8.97
CA LEU A 50 -9.13 4.69 -10.19
C LEU A 50 -8.45 6.06 -10.08
N VAL A 51 -8.61 6.73 -8.95
CA VAL A 51 -7.99 8.04 -8.71
C VAL A 51 -6.48 7.91 -8.73
N TYR A 52 -5.95 6.88 -8.07
CA TYR A 52 -4.51 6.65 -8.04
C TYR A 52 -3.96 6.50 -9.45
N ARG A 53 -4.60 5.66 -10.26
CA ARG A 53 -4.14 5.43 -11.63
C ARG A 53 -4.28 6.67 -12.50
N ALA A 54 -5.32 7.45 -12.28
CA ALA A 54 -5.51 8.69 -13.04
C ALA A 54 -4.38 9.68 -12.74
N ARG A 55 -3.88 9.68 -11.52
CA ARG A 55 -2.83 10.62 -11.11
C ARG A 55 -1.44 10.14 -11.47
N PHE A 56 -1.16 8.87 -11.25
CA PHE A 56 0.21 8.34 -11.34
C PHE A 56 0.42 7.37 -12.49
N GLY A 57 -0.64 6.98 -13.19
CA GLY A 57 -0.56 5.99 -14.25
C GLY A 57 -0.72 4.57 -13.71
N ASP A 58 -0.72 3.63 -14.63
CA ASP A 58 -1.00 2.22 -14.32
C ASP A 58 0.25 1.43 -13.97
N LYS A 59 1.41 1.95 -14.27
CA LYS A 59 2.64 1.20 -14.10
C LYS A 59 2.87 0.88 -12.62
N GLY A 60 3.06 -0.39 -12.32
CA GLY A 60 3.31 -0.84 -10.97
C GLY A 60 2.12 -0.80 -10.04
N HIS A 61 0.93 -0.51 -10.56
CA HIS A 61 -0.28 -0.46 -9.73
C HIS A 61 -0.99 -1.80 -9.71
N SER A 62 -1.36 -2.25 -8.52
CA SER A 62 -2.11 -3.48 -8.32
C SER A 62 -3.44 -3.14 -7.63
N ASN A 63 -4.53 -3.56 -8.26
CA ASN A 63 -5.87 -3.45 -7.66
C ASN A 63 -6.38 -4.85 -7.35
N ARG A 64 -5.66 -5.56 -6.51
CA ARG A 64 -5.99 -6.91 -6.09
C ARG A 64 -5.89 -7.02 -4.58
N ASP A 65 -6.63 -7.94 -4.02
CA ASP A 65 -6.48 -8.28 -2.61
C ASP A 65 -5.02 -8.64 -2.34
N ILE A 66 -4.40 -7.92 -1.41
CA ILE A 66 -2.98 -8.13 -1.12
C ILE A 66 -2.71 -9.56 -0.64
N ASN A 67 -3.70 -10.21 -0.05
CA ASN A 67 -3.56 -11.60 0.37
C ASN A 67 -3.36 -12.55 -0.81
N LEU A 68 -3.77 -12.13 -2.00
CA LEU A 68 -3.65 -12.93 -3.21
C LEU A 68 -2.41 -12.59 -4.04
N VAL A 69 -1.71 -11.53 -3.68
CA VAL A 69 -0.51 -11.11 -4.39
C VAL A 69 0.68 -11.91 -3.87
N LYS A 70 1.37 -12.58 -4.78
CA LYS A 70 2.54 -13.38 -4.40
C LYS A 70 3.73 -12.47 -4.19
N THR A 71 4.57 -12.84 -3.24
CA THR A 71 5.76 -12.06 -2.91
C THR A 71 6.64 -11.82 -4.13
N ILE A 72 6.73 -12.82 -5.01
CA ILE A 72 7.57 -12.71 -6.20
C ILE A 72 7.06 -11.67 -7.20
N GLU A 73 5.78 -11.30 -7.10
CA GLU A 73 5.22 -10.26 -7.98
C GLU A 73 5.63 -8.86 -7.55
N ILE A 74 6.12 -8.72 -6.33
CA ILE A 74 6.47 -7.42 -5.76
C ILE A 74 7.95 -7.19 -5.96
N PRO A 75 8.34 -6.08 -6.61
CA PRO A 75 9.76 -5.84 -6.87
C PRO A 75 10.55 -5.58 -5.60
N ASP A 76 11.85 -5.77 -5.69
CA ASP A 76 12.74 -5.39 -4.60
C ASP A 76 12.59 -3.91 -4.32
N HIS A 77 12.69 -3.55 -3.06
CA HIS A 77 12.47 -2.18 -2.64
C HIS A 77 13.29 -1.88 -1.39
N ASP A 78 13.43 -0.60 -1.12
CA ASP A 78 14.22 -0.13 0.01
C ASP A 78 13.34 0.42 1.12
N LEU A 79 12.11 0.81 0.79
CA LEU A 79 11.19 1.41 1.73
C LEU A 79 9.78 0.88 1.47
N LEU A 80 9.14 0.45 2.53
CA LEU A 80 7.75 0.01 2.48
C LEU A 80 6.93 0.98 3.31
N VAL A 81 5.91 1.57 2.68
CA VAL A 81 4.99 2.48 3.36
C VAL A 81 3.56 2.00 3.17
N GLY A 82 2.69 2.42 4.08
CA GLY A 82 1.30 2.06 3.93
C GLY A 82 0.42 2.63 5.02
N GLY A 83 -0.79 3.03 4.65
CA GLY A 83 -1.80 3.46 5.58
C GLY A 83 -2.60 2.26 6.05
N PHE A 84 -2.08 1.52 6.99
CA PHE A 84 -2.68 0.28 7.45
C PHE A 84 -4.13 0.51 7.89
N PRO A 85 -5.10 -0.26 7.38
CA PRO A 85 -6.48 -0.14 7.83
C PRO A 85 -6.59 -0.51 9.29
N CYS A 86 -7.12 0.38 10.10
CA CYS A 86 -7.18 0.18 11.53
C CYS A 86 -8.60 0.06 12.08
N GLN A 87 -9.57 -0.18 11.23
CA GLN A 87 -10.95 -0.28 11.66
C GLN A 87 -11.15 -1.41 12.66
N ASP A 88 -10.46 -2.52 12.48
CA ASP A 88 -10.58 -3.66 13.37
C ASP A 88 -9.83 -3.44 14.68
N TYR A 89 -9.08 -2.37 14.80
CA TYR A 89 -8.33 -2.06 16.00
C TYR A 89 -8.92 -0.90 16.77
N SER A 90 -10.00 -0.30 16.27
CA SER A 90 -10.64 0.80 16.95
C SER A 90 -11.40 0.27 18.18
N VAL A 91 -11.57 1.14 19.18
CA VAL A 91 -12.33 0.78 20.37
C VAL A 91 -13.75 0.39 20.00
N ALA A 92 -14.30 1.08 19.00
CA ALA A 92 -15.67 0.82 18.57
C ALA A 92 -15.85 -0.54 17.92
N ALA A 93 -14.78 -1.11 17.39
CA ALA A 93 -14.86 -2.41 16.74
C ALA A 93 -14.97 -3.56 17.73
N THR A 94 -14.81 -3.29 19.00
CA THR A 94 -14.80 -4.23 20.09
C THR A 94 -13.70 -5.28 19.98
N LEU A 95 -13.08 -5.55 21.09
CA LEU A 95 -11.96 -6.50 21.11
C LEU A 95 -12.42 -7.91 20.78
N SER A 96 -13.63 -8.26 21.18
CA SER A 96 -14.10 -9.62 20.93
C SER A 96 -14.33 -9.90 19.46
N LYS A 97 -14.68 -8.90 18.69
CA LYS A 97 -14.92 -9.11 17.24
C LYS A 97 -13.65 -8.93 16.43
N SER A 98 -12.83 -7.97 16.79
CA SER A 98 -11.65 -7.69 16.01
C SER A 98 -10.57 -8.74 16.19
N GLY A 99 -10.51 -9.33 17.37
CA GLY A 99 -9.41 -10.23 17.68
C GLY A 99 -8.07 -9.52 17.70
N GLY A 100 -8.07 -8.19 17.69
CA GLY A 100 -6.84 -7.42 17.67
C GLY A 100 -6.04 -7.74 16.44
N ILE A 101 -4.76 -7.98 16.63
CA ILE A 101 -3.85 -8.27 15.53
C ILE A 101 -4.16 -9.60 14.86
N GLU A 102 -4.89 -10.45 15.54
CA GLU A 102 -5.27 -11.75 14.99
C GLU A 102 -6.63 -11.75 14.35
N GLY A 103 -7.31 -10.61 14.32
CA GLY A 103 -8.54 -10.48 13.58
C GLY A 103 -8.28 -10.34 12.09
N MET A 104 -9.35 -10.04 11.34
CA MET A 104 -9.23 -9.95 9.89
C MET A 104 -8.21 -8.92 9.45
N LYS A 105 -8.17 -7.76 10.11
CA LYS A 105 -7.17 -6.74 9.77
C LYS A 105 -5.80 -7.12 10.26
N GLY A 106 -5.72 -7.98 11.26
CA GLY A 106 -4.45 -8.54 11.69
C GLY A 106 -3.81 -9.38 10.63
N VAL A 107 -4.62 -10.05 9.79
CA VAL A 107 -4.08 -10.79 8.66
C VAL A 107 -3.36 -9.86 7.70
N LEU A 108 -3.86 -8.64 7.52
CA LEU A 108 -3.20 -7.65 6.67
C LEU A 108 -1.85 -7.22 7.24
N TRP A 109 -1.74 -7.15 8.56
CA TRP A 109 -0.46 -6.87 9.20
C TRP A 109 0.58 -7.91 8.81
N TRP A 110 0.20 -9.17 8.77
CA TRP A 110 1.12 -10.24 8.38
C TRP A 110 1.53 -10.12 6.91
N GLN A 111 0.69 -9.52 6.08
CA GLN A 111 1.08 -9.25 4.71
C GLN A 111 2.19 -8.20 4.65
N ILE A 112 2.12 -7.18 5.50
CA ILE A 112 3.19 -6.20 5.60
C ILE A 112 4.49 -6.88 6.01
N TYR A 113 4.41 -7.71 7.02
CA TYR A 113 5.58 -8.44 7.51
C TYR A 113 6.20 -9.31 6.42
N ARG A 114 5.37 -10.00 5.66
CA ARG A 114 5.83 -10.87 4.58
C ARG A 114 6.56 -10.10 3.48
N ILE A 115 6.07 -8.92 3.17
CA ILE A 115 6.60 -8.12 2.07
C ILE A 115 7.90 -7.41 2.47
N LEU A 116 8.04 -7.13 3.75
CA LEU A 116 9.29 -6.57 4.23
C LEU A 116 10.44 -7.51 3.92
#